data_1ed1a0ef11d69c1466b3559af29d3828
#
_entry.id   1ed1a0ef11d69c1466b3559af29d3828
#
_cell.length_a   1.000
_cell.length_b   1.000
_cell.length_c   1.000
_cell.angle_alpha   90.00
_cell.angle_beta   90.00
_cell.angle_gamma   90.00
#
_symmetry.space_group_name_H-M   'P 1'
#
loop_
_entity.id
_entity.type
_entity.pdbx_description
1 polymer ?
#
loop_
_entity_poly.entity_id
_entity_poly.type
_entity_poly.pdbx_seq_one_letter_code
_entity_poly.pdbx_strand_id
1 'polypeptide(L)'
;MDFDTGRIIHVGDGKGKDALEGFWKKVKRNKVEIKTVTSDLSAAFIASVMENAPNAIHVYDKFHVTKLVNEAVDDVRREVYSQETDLEKRKIIKGARWLLLTKEKDVFDNDKMLRLDNILQTNMPLFNAYYLKEDLDQIWMQANKEEGGKQLAYWCERAKESKLKPFNKVARTLLARRTGILAWYDAPVTNALLEGINNKIKVLKRKAYGYRDDEYFKLLLLGLHDKTNALS
;
A
#
# COMPACT_ATOMS: atom_id res chain seq x y z
N MET A 1 1.97 -16.53 1.23
CA MET A 1 3.24 -16.76 0.53
C MET A 1 4.34 -16.86 1.57
N ASP A 2 5.24 -17.80 1.39
CA ASP A 2 6.49 -17.88 2.13
C ASP A 2 7.49 -16.88 1.52
N PHE A 3 8.11 -16.06 2.36
CA PHE A 3 8.95 -14.95 1.92
C PHE A 3 10.35 -15.41 1.49
N ASP A 4 10.89 -16.43 2.16
CA ASP A 4 12.26 -16.93 1.90
C ASP A 4 12.33 -17.70 0.57
N THR A 5 11.28 -18.47 0.26
CA THR A 5 11.21 -19.28 -0.95
C THR A 5 10.44 -18.62 -2.09
N GLY A 6 9.65 -17.58 -1.81
CA GLY A 6 8.72 -16.96 -2.76
C GLY A 6 7.52 -17.84 -3.12
N ARG A 7 7.34 -19.01 -2.48
CA ARG A 7 6.27 -19.95 -2.81
C ARG A 7 4.92 -19.50 -2.28
N ILE A 8 3.88 -19.63 -3.10
CA ILE A 8 2.50 -19.48 -2.65
C ILE A 8 2.11 -20.74 -1.89
N ILE A 9 1.92 -20.64 -0.57
CA ILE A 9 1.65 -21.77 0.32
C ILE A 9 0.16 -21.98 0.61
N HIS A 10 -0.66 -20.96 0.33
CA HIS A 10 -2.11 -21.01 0.49
C HIS A 10 -2.79 -20.00 -0.42
N VAL A 11 -3.94 -20.39 -0.96
CA VAL A 11 -4.86 -19.50 -1.68
C VAL A 11 -6.22 -19.69 -1.03
N GLY A 12 -6.75 -18.63 -0.45
CA GLY A 12 -8.08 -18.62 0.18
C GLY A 12 -9.09 -17.86 -0.66
N ASP A 13 -10.37 -18.10 -0.40
CA ASP A 13 -11.47 -17.42 -1.05
C ASP A 13 -11.91 -16.20 -0.24
N GLY A 14 -12.21 -15.11 -0.94
CA GLY A 14 -12.71 -13.89 -0.31
C GLY A 14 -11.64 -13.00 0.30
N LYS A 15 -12.08 -12.08 1.18
CA LYS A 15 -11.25 -11.06 1.84
C LYS A 15 -11.48 -11.05 3.36
N GLY A 16 -12.21 -12.00 3.87
CA GLY A 16 -12.52 -12.13 5.28
C GLY A 16 -11.45 -12.90 6.05
N LYS A 17 -11.66 -13.02 7.35
CA LYS A 17 -10.82 -13.79 8.26
C LYS A 17 -10.82 -15.28 7.92
N ASP A 18 -11.95 -15.77 7.44
CA ASP A 18 -12.23 -17.14 6.96
C ASP A 18 -11.32 -17.56 5.80
N ALA A 19 -10.93 -16.62 4.94
CA ALA A 19 -9.98 -16.89 3.85
C ALA A 19 -8.63 -17.47 4.31
N LEU A 20 -8.25 -17.25 5.58
CA LEU A 20 -7.01 -17.76 6.17
C LEU A 20 -7.17 -18.99 7.06
N GLU A 21 -8.40 -19.49 7.31
CA GLU A 21 -8.61 -20.63 8.19
C GLU A 21 -7.84 -21.90 7.76
N GLY A 22 -7.88 -22.21 6.46
CA GLY A 22 -7.16 -23.36 5.91
C GLY A 22 -5.65 -23.24 6.07
N PHE A 23 -5.13 -22.03 5.97
CA PHE A 23 -3.71 -21.74 6.23
C PHE A 23 -3.37 -22.00 7.71
N TRP A 24 -4.11 -21.41 8.64
CA TRP A 24 -3.85 -21.58 10.07
C TRP A 24 -4.00 -23.02 10.56
N LYS A 25 -4.96 -23.79 10.00
CA LYS A 25 -5.09 -25.23 10.27
C LYS A 25 -3.82 -25.99 9.86
N LYS A 26 -3.22 -25.65 8.69
CA LYS A 26 -1.96 -26.25 8.23
C LYS A 26 -0.78 -25.88 9.13
N VAL A 27 -0.67 -24.60 9.51
CA VAL A 27 0.38 -24.10 10.42
C VAL A 27 0.35 -24.85 11.75
N LYS A 28 -0.84 -24.93 12.38
CA LYS A 28 -1.03 -25.62 13.68
C LYS A 28 -0.72 -27.13 13.56
N ARG A 29 -1.23 -27.81 12.53
CA ARG A 29 -1.00 -29.23 12.31
C ARG A 29 0.48 -29.59 12.15
N ASN A 30 1.22 -28.75 11.44
CA ASN A 30 2.65 -28.95 11.18
C ASN A 30 3.55 -28.34 12.25
N LYS A 31 3.00 -27.75 13.31
CA LYS A 31 3.73 -27.10 14.40
C LYS A 31 4.74 -26.06 13.90
N VAL A 32 4.39 -25.32 12.84
CA VAL A 32 5.25 -24.28 12.28
C VAL A 32 5.15 -23.02 13.14
N GLU A 33 6.31 -22.51 13.56
CA GLU A 33 6.42 -21.20 14.19
C GLU A 33 6.58 -20.11 13.14
N ILE A 34 5.65 -19.14 13.13
CA ILE A 34 5.72 -17.98 12.24
C ILE A 34 6.39 -16.84 12.99
N LYS A 35 7.56 -16.41 12.54
CA LYS A 35 8.35 -15.33 13.15
C LYS A 35 7.90 -13.95 12.66
N THR A 36 7.58 -13.83 11.38
CA THR A 36 7.20 -12.55 10.76
C THR A 36 6.03 -12.75 9.83
N VAL A 37 5.08 -11.82 9.86
CA VAL A 37 3.95 -11.73 8.92
C VAL A 37 3.93 -10.35 8.29
N THR A 38 3.78 -10.31 6.98
CA THR A 38 3.49 -9.06 6.26
C THR A 38 2.08 -9.12 5.72
N SER A 39 1.30 -8.07 5.93
CA SER A 39 -0.05 -7.95 5.36
C SER A 39 -0.36 -6.52 4.93
N ASP A 40 -1.46 -6.36 4.20
CA ASP A 40 -2.08 -5.06 4.02
C ASP A 40 -2.69 -4.53 5.35
N LEU A 41 -3.32 -3.37 5.30
CA LEU A 41 -3.96 -2.73 6.46
C LEU A 41 -5.38 -3.29 6.74
N SER A 42 -5.76 -4.44 6.18
CA SER A 42 -7.06 -5.06 6.39
C SER A 42 -7.27 -5.45 7.85
N ALA A 43 -8.35 -4.94 8.44
CA ALA A 43 -8.70 -5.27 9.83
C ALA A 43 -8.93 -6.78 10.05
N ALA A 44 -9.50 -7.47 9.04
CA ALA A 44 -9.74 -8.91 9.09
C ALA A 44 -8.43 -9.70 9.13
N PHE A 45 -7.44 -9.34 8.31
CA PHE A 45 -6.14 -10.00 8.30
C PHE A 45 -5.33 -9.70 9.56
N ILE A 46 -5.37 -8.45 10.03
CA ILE A 46 -4.72 -8.06 11.28
C ILE A 46 -5.28 -8.88 12.45
N ALA A 47 -6.60 -8.95 12.58
CA ALA A 47 -7.24 -9.74 13.64
C ALA A 47 -6.88 -11.23 13.54
N SER A 48 -6.85 -11.78 12.33
CA SER A 48 -6.49 -13.18 12.07
C SER A 48 -5.05 -13.49 12.49
N VAL A 49 -4.10 -12.59 12.20
CA VAL A 49 -2.68 -12.75 12.61
C VAL A 49 -2.55 -12.65 14.13
N MET A 50 -3.16 -11.64 14.74
CA MET A 50 -3.11 -11.46 16.22
C MET A 50 -3.66 -12.67 16.98
N GLU A 51 -4.68 -13.32 16.46
CA GLU A 51 -5.28 -14.51 17.07
C GLU A 51 -4.44 -15.78 16.90
N ASN A 52 -3.82 -15.95 15.73
CA ASN A 52 -3.19 -17.24 15.36
C ASN A 52 -1.66 -17.22 15.46
N ALA A 53 -1.03 -16.05 15.44
CA ALA A 53 0.41 -15.85 15.55
C ALA A 53 0.74 -14.59 16.39
N PRO A 54 0.29 -14.52 17.66
CA PRO A 54 0.41 -13.31 18.49
C PRO A 54 1.87 -12.89 18.77
N ASN A 55 2.79 -13.82 18.71
CA ASN A 55 4.22 -13.57 18.93
C ASN A 55 4.99 -13.18 17.65
N ALA A 56 4.35 -13.24 16.49
CA ALA A 56 4.98 -12.87 15.23
C ALA A 56 5.14 -11.34 15.10
N ILE A 57 6.25 -10.90 14.55
CA ILE A 57 6.42 -9.51 14.12
C ILE A 57 5.47 -9.26 12.96
N HIS A 58 4.43 -8.43 13.18
CA HIS A 58 3.45 -8.13 12.13
C HIS A 58 3.77 -6.80 11.47
N VAL A 59 4.32 -6.85 10.27
CA VAL A 59 4.71 -5.68 9.46
C VAL A 59 3.57 -5.32 8.51
N TYR A 60 3.15 -4.06 8.51
CA TYR A 60 2.19 -3.57 7.53
C TYR A 60 2.89 -3.06 6.27
N ASP A 61 2.33 -3.46 5.15
CA ASP A 61 2.86 -3.15 3.84
C ASP A 61 2.93 -1.63 3.57
N LYS A 62 4.16 -1.12 3.40
CA LYS A 62 4.43 0.28 3.04
C LYS A 62 3.68 0.72 1.78
N PHE A 63 3.53 -0.17 0.79
CA PHE A 63 2.80 0.12 -0.45
C PHE A 63 1.34 0.48 -0.16
N HIS A 64 0.69 -0.24 0.77
CA HIS A 64 -0.69 0.04 1.15
C HIS A 64 -0.84 1.35 1.93
N VAL A 65 0.16 1.73 2.73
CA VAL A 65 0.22 3.06 3.37
C VAL A 65 0.35 4.15 2.31
N THR A 66 1.28 4.01 1.36
CA THR A 66 1.47 4.94 0.24
C THR A 66 0.19 5.06 -0.60
N LYS A 67 -0.49 3.95 -0.85
CA LYS A 67 -1.76 3.94 -1.58
C LYS A 67 -2.84 4.76 -0.88
N LEU A 68 -2.99 4.63 0.45
CA LEU A 68 -3.94 5.45 1.23
C LEU A 68 -3.65 6.95 1.10
N VAL A 69 -2.39 7.34 1.13
CA VAL A 69 -2.00 8.74 0.96
C VAL A 69 -2.26 9.23 -0.46
N ASN A 70 -1.97 8.43 -1.47
CA ASN A 70 -2.27 8.75 -2.87
C ASN A 70 -3.79 8.91 -3.12
N GLU A 71 -4.60 8.06 -2.50
CA GLU A 71 -6.06 8.20 -2.54
C GLU A 71 -6.50 9.52 -1.88
N ALA A 72 -5.90 9.90 -0.75
CA ALA A 72 -6.19 11.18 -0.10
C ALA A 72 -5.80 12.39 -0.96
N VAL A 73 -4.66 12.34 -1.68
CA VAL A 73 -4.27 13.38 -2.65
C VAL A 73 -5.33 13.52 -3.75
N ASP A 74 -5.78 12.39 -4.33
CA ASP A 74 -6.80 12.42 -5.40
C ASP A 74 -8.16 12.91 -4.87
N ASP A 75 -8.52 12.59 -3.63
CA ASP A 75 -9.74 13.08 -3.00
C ASP A 75 -9.67 14.61 -2.79
N VAL A 76 -8.55 15.16 -2.30
CA VAL A 76 -8.34 16.62 -2.22
C VAL A 76 -8.45 17.26 -3.60
N ARG A 77 -7.81 16.65 -4.63
CA ARG A 77 -7.93 17.16 -6.01
C ARG A 77 -9.37 17.20 -6.49
N ARG A 78 -10.16 16.18 -6.18
CA ARG A 78 -11.60 16.12 -6.54
C ARG A 78 -12.41 17.18 -5.79
N GLU A 79 -12.13 17.41 -4.50
CA GLU A 79 -12.77 18.46 -3.72
C GLU A 79 -12.48 19.84 -4.32
N VAL A 80 -11.20 20.13 -4.62
CA VAL A 80 -10.78 21.39 -5.26
C VAL A 80 -11.44 21.54 -6.62
N TYR A 81 -11.44 20.48 -7.46
CA TYR A 81 -12.12 20.51 -8.76
C TYR A 81 -13.61 20.81 -8.65
N SER A 82 -14.29 20.30 -7.63
CA SER A 82 -15.72 20.51 -7.46
C SER A 82 -16.07 21.93 -7.03
N GLN A 83 -15.15 22.60 -6.34
CA GLN A 83 -15.33 23.96 -5.82
C GLN A 83 -14.88 25.05 -6.81
N GLU A 84 -14.03 24.70 -7.78
CA GLU A 84 -13.52 25.63 -8.80
C GLU A 84 -14.63 26.00 -9.80
N THR A 85 -14.80 27.29 -10.05
CA THR A 85 -15.81 27.82 -10.99
C THR A 85 -15.22 28.16 -12.35
N ASP A 86 -13.93 28.49 -12.40
CA ASP A 86 -13.22 28.80 -13.65
C ASP A 86 -13.01 27.54 -14.49
N LEU A 87 -13.50 27.54 -15.72
CA LEU A 87 -13.45 26.38 -16.60
C LEU A 87 -12.01 25.98 -16.99
N GLU A 88 -11.12 26.94 -17.18
CA GLU A 88 -9.72 26.64 -17.56
C GLU A 88 -8.97 26.07 -16.34
N LYS A 89 -9.14 26.63 -15.16
CA LYS A 89 -8.57 26.08 -13.93
C LYS A 89 -9.11 24.66 -13.65
N ARG A 90 -10.39 24.41 -13.85
CA ARG A 90 -10.98 23.06 -13.76
C ARG A 90 -10.31 22.06 -14.68
N LYS A 91 -10.05 22.44 -15.95
CA LYS A 91 -9.33 21.56 -16.90
C LYS A 91 -7.92 21.22 -16.38
N ILE A 92 -7.20 22.23 -15.88
CA ILE A 92 -5.87 22.06 -15.30
C ILE A 92 -5.90 21.08 -14.12
N ILE A 93 -6.80 21.31 -13.13
CA ILE A 93 -6.95 20.46 -11.95
C ILE A 93 -7.36 19.03 -12.33
N LYS A 94 -8.28 18.86 -13.31
CA LYS A 94 -8.67 17.54 -13.80
C LYS A 94 -7.48 16.78 -14.40
N GLY A 95 -6.65 17.47 -15.19
CA GLY A 95 -5.47 16.89 -15.83
C GLY A 95 -4.28 16.66 -14.89
N ALA A 96 -4.30 17.22 -13.67
CA ALA A 96 -3.20 17.18 -12.74
C ALA A 96 -3.04 15.84 -11.99
N ARG A 97 -4.00 14.90 -12.08
CA ARG A 97 -4.03 13.70 -11.27
C ARG A 97 -2.69 12.96 -11.24
N TRP A 98 -2.15 12.62 -12.40
CA TRP A 98 -0.92 11.84 -12.49
C TRP A 98 0.31 12.65 -12.05
N LEU A 99 0.34 13.95 -12.30
CA LEU A 99 1.40 14.84 -11.80
C LEU A 99 1.43 14.86 -10.27
N LEU A 100 0.28 15.01 -9.63
CA LEU A 100 0.18 15.02 -8.17
C LEU A 100 0.50 13.66 -7.52
N LEU A 101 0.24 12.55 -8.22
CA LEU A 101 0.51 11.20 -7.71
C LEU A 101 1.95 10.73 -8.01
N THR A 102 2.63 11.32 -8.99
CA THR A 102 4.04 11.03 -9.27
C THR A 102 4.91 11.70 -8.21
N LYS A 103 5.97 11.02 -7.76
CA LYS A 103 6.97 11.63 -6.87
C LYS A 103 7.79 12.67 -7.63
N GLU A 104 8.19 13.72 -6.94
CA GLU A 104 8.97 14.81 -7.55
C GLU A 104 10.22 14.29 -8.25
N LYS A 105 10.97 13.41 -7.61
CA LYS A 105 12.17 12.76 -8.16
C LYS A 105 11.94 11.93 -9.43
N ASP A 106 10.70 11.53 -9.72
CA ASP A 106 10.30 10.72 -10.86
C ASP A 106 9.67 11.56 -11.99
N VAL A 107 9.63 12.90 -11.84
CA VAL A 107 9.18 13.83 -12.86
C VAL A 107 10.38 14.31 -13.67
N PHE A 108 10.71 13.59 -14.75
CA PHE A 108 11.90 13.89 -15.59
C PHE A 108 11.64 14.91 -16.70
N ASP A 109 10.40 15.31 -16.91
CA ASP A 109 9.97 16.20 -18.00
C ASP A 109 9.81 17.63 -17.45
N ASN A 110 10.60 18.57 -18.00
CA ASN A 110 10.59 19.97 -17.57
C ASN A 110 9.22 20.63 -17.73
N ASP A 111 8.47 20.32 -18.79
CA ASP A 111 7.14 20.88 -18.98
C ASP A 111 6.14 20.38 -17.95
N LYS A 112 6.29 19.10 -17.55
CA LYS A 112 5.49 18.51 -16.46
C LYS A 112 5.85 19.13 -15.12
N MET A 113 7.14 19.40 -14.87
CA MET A 113 7.60 20.05 -13.65
C MET A 113 7.02 21.46 -13.54
N LEU A 114 7.15 22.28 -14.59
CA LEU A 114 6.57 23.62 -14.63
C LEU A 114 5.06 23.63 -14.43
N ARG A 115 4.34 22.65 -15.00
CA ARG A 115 2.90 22.51 -14.80
C ARG A 115 2.57 22.14 -13.36
N LEU A 116 3.35 21.25 -12.74
CA LEU A 116 3.19 20.87 -11.34
C LEU A 116 3.40 22.10 -10.43
N ASP A 117 4.50 22.82 -10.60
CA ASP A 117 4.81 24.01 -9.83
C ASP A 117 3.70 25.06 -9.93
N ASN A 118 3.19 25.32 -11.13
CA ASN A 118 2.09 26.28 -11.32
C ASN A 118 0.82 25.85 -10.57
N ILE A 119 0.47 24.57 -10.61
CA ILE A 119 -0.69 24.04 -9.89
C ILE A 119 -0.49 24.19 -8.37
N LEU A 120 0.68 23.87 -7.86
CA LEU A 120 0.99 23.93 -6.43
C LEU A 120 1.04 25.39 -5.93
N GLN A 121 1.61 26.30 -6.69
CA GLN A 121 1.67 27.73 -6.33
C GLN A 121 0.30 28.41 -6.31
N THR A 122 -0.61 27.96 -7.18
CA THR A 122 -1.94 28.56 -7.31
C THR A 122 -3.01 27.92 -6.43
N ASN A 123 -2.70 26.77 -5.77
CA ASN A 123 -3.69 26.01 -5.02
C ASN A 123 -3.14 25.43 -3.72
N MET A 124 -3.32 26.14 -2.63
CA MET A 124 -2.81 25.77 -1.30
C MET A 124 -3.28 24.39 -0.81
N PRO A 125 -4.54 23.93 -0.98
CA PRO A 125 -4.93 22.56 -0.65
C PRO A 125 -4.14 21.50 -1.40
N LEU A 126 -3.89 21.68 -2.71
CA LEU A 126 -3.08 20.76 -3.50
C LEU A 126 -1.61 20.79 -3.11
N PHE A 127 -1.07 21.97 -2.82
CA PHE A 127 0.27 22.15 -2.26
C PHE A 127 0.46 21.31 -0.99
N ASN A 128 -0.41 21.51 0.00
CA ASN A 128 -0.34 20.77 1.26
C ASN A 128 -0.47 19.26 1.07
N ALA A 129 -1.41 18.82 0.23
CA ALA A 129 -1.61 17.41 -0.07
C ALA A 129 -0.39 16.78 -0.75
N TYR A 130 0.22 17.48 -1.71
CA TYR A 130 1.39 17.02 -2.44
C TYR A 130 2.59 16.83 -1.51
N TYR A 131 2.93 17.85 -0.72
CA TYR A 131 4.09 17.76 0.17
C TYR A 131 3.89 16.77 1.33
N LEU A 132 2.67 16.61 1.84
CA LEU A 132 2.38 15.53 2.78
C LEU A 132 2.61 14.14 2.15
N LYS A 133 2.31 13.98 0.86
CA LYS A 133 2.63 12.73 0.13
C LYS A 133 4.13 12.54 -0.04
N GLU A 134 4.88 13.59 -0.41
CA GLU A 134 6.34 13.52 -0.57
C GLU A 134 7.04 13.17 0.76
N ASP A 135 6.61 13.76 1.85
CA ASP A 135 7.21 13.56 3.17
C ASP A 135 6.90 12.19 3.81
N LEU A 136 5.96 11.42 3.27
CA LEU A 136 5.55 10.15 3.85
C LEU A 136 6.72 9.16 4.00
N ASP A 137 7.61 9.09 3.02
CA ASP A 137 8.73 8.14 3.04
C ASP A 137 9.72 8.40 4.17
N GLN A 138 9.77 9.62 4.70
CA GLN A 138 10.62 9.99 5.82
C GLN A 138 10.38 9.13 7.07
N ILE A 139 9.17 8.56 7.20
CA ILE A 139 8.83 7.65 8.31
C ILE A 139 9.75 6.43 8.33
N TRP A 140 10.20 5.93 7.18
CA TRP A 140 11.05 4.72 7.06
C TRP A 140 12.51 5.05 6.72
N MET A 141 12.87 6.32 6.62
CA MET A 141 14.25 6.77 6.34
C MET A 141 15.01 7.15 7.61
N GLN A 142 14.40 6.99 8.79
CA GLN A 142 15.02 7.33 10.05
C GLN A 142 16.04 6.27 10.48
N ALA A 143 16.98 6.66 11.36
CA ALA A 143 18.06 5.79 11.81
C ALA A 143 17.58 4.56 12.60
N ASN A 144 16.43 4.66 13.27
CA ASN A 144 15.88 3.60 14.12
C ASN A 144 14.36 3.76 14.31
N LYS A 145 13.76 2.76 14.95
CA LYS A 145 12.31 2.66 15.20
C LYS A 145 11.75 3.81 16.03
N GLU A 146 12.53 4.31 17.01
CA GLU A 146 12.11 5.41 17.86
C GLU A 146 11.98 6.70 17.05
N GLU A 147 13.01 7.04 16.27
CA GLU A 147 13.00 8.20 15.38
C GLU A 147 11.92 8.07 14.29
N GLY A 148 11.73 6.86 13.74
CA GLY A 148 10.60 6.57 12.84
C GLY A 148 9.25 6.82 13.49
N GLY A 149 9.12 6.50 14.79
CA GLY A 149 7.92 6.79 15.58
C GLY A 149 7.66 8.28 15.79
N LYS A 150 8.72 9.07 16.04
CA LYS A 150 8.64 10.54 16.13
C LYS A 150 8.25 11.15 14.79
N GLN A 151 8.85 10.67 13.70
CA GLN A 151 8.53 11.14 12.35
C GLN A 151 7.10 10.80 11.94
N LEU A 152 6.60 9.61 12.28
CA LEU A 152 5.20 9.25 12.07
C LEU A 152 4.24 10.19 12.82
N ALA A 153 4.53 10.48 14.09
CA ALA A 153 3.73 11.40 14.90
C ALA A 153 3.73 12.81 14.28
N TYR A 154 4.90 13.33 13.92
CA TYR A 154 5.06 14.63 13.27
C TYR A 154 4.29 14.71 11.95
N TRP A 155 4.39 13.69 11.09
CA TRP A 155 3.62 13.62 9.85
C TRP A 155 2.11 13.67 10.11
N CYS A 156 1.65 12.92 11.12
CA CYS A 156 0.22 12.90 11.48
C CYS A 156 -0.28 14.25 12.03
N GLU A 157 0.55 14.99 12.76
CA GLU A 157 0.22 16.35 13.22
C GLU A 157 0.10 17.31 12.05
N ARG A 158 1.07 17.35 11.13
CA ARG A 158 1.00 18.16 9.92
C ARG A 158 -0.22 17.83 9.06
N ALA A 159 -0.55 16.54 8.94
CA ALA A 159 -1.76 16.10 8.23
C ALA A 159 -3.03 16.67 8.87
N LYS A 160 -3.12 16.73 10.20
CA LYS A 160 -4.25 17.34 10.92
C LYS A 160 -4.28 18.85 10.77
N GLU A 161 -3.14 19.52 10.92
CA GLU A 161 -2.97 20.97 10.78
C GLU A 161 -3.33 21.49 9.38
N SER A 162 -3.12 20.65 8.35
CA SER A 162 -3.52 20.97 6.98
C SER A 162 -5.02 21.19 6.80
N LYS A 163 -5.84 20.74 7.77
CA LYS A 163 -7.32 20.78 7.76
C LYS A 163 -7.95 20.04 6.57
N LEU A 164 -7.18 19.27 5.81
CA LEU A 164 -7.65 18.44 4.71
C LEU A 164 -8.35 17.19 5.25
N LYS A 165 -9.66 17.08 5.07
CA LYS A 165 -10.47 15.96 5.59
C LYS A 165 -9.92 14.57 5.19
N PRO A 166 -9.52 14.32 3.92
CA PRO A 166 -8.94 13.05 3.52
C PRO A 166 -7.66 12.72 4.32
N PHE A 167 -6.75 13.68 4.51
CA PHE A 167 -5.51 13.50 5.26
C PHE A 167 -5.74 13.29 6.76
N ASN A 168 -6.73 13.94 7.35
CA ASN A 168 -7.14 13.69 8.73
C ASN A 168 -7.60 12.23 8.95
N LYS A 169 -8.28 11.64 7.97
CA LYS A 169 -8.67 10.23 7.99
C LYS A 169 -7.45 9.32 7.91
N VAL A 170 -6.51 9.62 7.01
CA VAL A 170 -5.24 8.87 6.88
C VAL A 170 -4.45 8.95 8.19
N ALA A 171 -4.23 10.14 8.76
CA ALA A 171 -3.50 10.31 10.01
C ALA A 171 -4.06 9.46 11.15
N ARG A 172 -5.39 9.43 11.31
CA ARG A 172 -6.05 8.54 12.30
C ARG A 172 -5.78 7.07 12.04
N THR A 173 -5.82 6.64 10.77
CA THR A 173 -5.52 5.26 10.38
C THR A 173 -4.07 4.90 10.69
N LEU A 174 -3.11 5.76 10.35
CA LEU A 174 -1.69 5.51 10.59
C LEU A 174 -1.37 5.45 12.10
N LEU A 175 -1.94 6.34 12.90
CA LEU A 175 -1.77 6.30 14.36
C LEU A 175 -2.34 5.00 14.96
N ALA A 176 -3.52 4.58 14.54
CA ALA A 176 -4.13 3.33 14.99
C ALA A 176 -3.32 2.08 14.55
N ARG A 177 -2.52 2.19 13.51
CA ARG A 177 -1.71 1.12 12.92
C ARG A 177 -0.20 1.30 13.17
N ARG A 178 0.20 2.25 14.04
CA ARG A 178 1.62 2.62 14.24
C ARG A 178 2.52 1.43 14.55
N THR A 179 2.06 0.48 15.35
CA THR A 179 2.85 -0.68 15.75
C THR A 179 3.32 -1.49 14.55
N GLY A 180 2.43 -1.88 13.65
CA GLY A 180 2.77 -2.66 12.47
C GLY A 180 3.48 -1.84 11.38
N ILE A 181 3.23 -0.52 11.29
CA ILE A 181 3.99 0.38 10.40
C ILE A 181 5.45 0.45 10.83
N LEU A 182 5.69 0.62 12.15
CA LEU A 182 7.03 0.73 12.72
C LEU A 182 7.71 -0.64 12.91
N ALA A 183 6.97 -1.75 12.86
CA ALA A 183 7.54 -3.10 12.87
C ALA A 183 8.46 -3.36 11.65
N TRP A 184 8.38 -2.52 10.60
CA TRP A 184 9.32 -2.54 9.50
C TRP A 184 10.78 -2.40 9.94
N TYR A 185 11.05 -1.65 11.02
CA TYR A 185 12.40 -1.51 11.57
C TYR A 185 12.93 -2.79 12.22
N ASP A 186 12.03 -3.64 12.72
CA ASP A 186 12.38 -4.93 13.34
C ASP A 186 12.56 -6.03 12.27
N ALA A 187 11.81 -5.92 11.17
CA ALA A 187 11.87 -6.87 10.05
C ALA A 187 11.62 -6.11 8.74
N PRO A 188 12.67 -5.54 8.11
CA PRO A 188 12.55 -4.79 6.87
C PRO A 188 12.21 -5.73 5.71
N VAL A 189 10.92 -5.82 5.41
CA VAL A 189 10.41 -6.64 4.31
C VAL A 189 10.14 -5.76 3.10
N THR A 190 10.71 -6.12 1.95
CA THR A 190 10.44 -5.44 0.69
C THR A 190 9.30 -6.14 -0.03
N ASN A 191 8.31 -5.37 -0.50
CA ASN A 191 7.17 -5.92 -1.24
C ASN A 191 7.45 -6.26 -2.69
N ALA A 192 8.66 -6.06 -3.18
CA ALA A 192 9.04 -6.32 -4.57
C ALA A 192 8.67 -7.75 -5.01
N LEU A 193 8.84 -8.74 -4.12
CA LEU A 193 8.49 -10.12 -4.41
C LEU A 193 6.97 -10.30 -4.55
N LEU A 194 6.18 -9.73 -3.64
CA LEU A 194 4.71 -9.79 -3.71
C LEU A 194 4.18 -9.05 -4.93
N GLU A 195 4.74 -7.91 -5.28
CA GLU A 195 4.37 -7.15 -6.47
C GLU A 195 4.67 -7.95 -7.74
N GLY A 196 5.84 -8.57 -7.83
CA GLY A 196 6.22 -9.45 -8.92
C GLY A 196 5.24 -10.61 -9.09
N ILE A 197 4.85 -11.27 -8.00
CA ILE A 197 3.86 -12.35 -8.01
C ILE A 197 2.48 -11.85 -8.41
N ASN A 198 2.02 -10.74 -7.84
CA ASN A 198 0.74 -10.14 -8.21
C ASN A 198 0.69 -9.75 -9.70
N ASN A 199 1.80 -9.31 -10.28
CA ASN A 199 1.89 -9.03 -11.70
C ASN A 199 1.83 -10.32 -12.53
N LYS A 200 2.51 -11.40 -12.12
CA LYS A 200 2.38 -12.73 -12.77
C LYS A 200 0.92 -13.21 -12.74
N ILE A 201 0.23 -13.10 -11.61
CA ILE A 201 -1.19 -13.46 -11.46
C ILE A 201 -2.07 -12.65 -12.41
N LYS A 202 -1.85 -11.34 -12.51
CA LYS A 202 -2.58 -10.48 -13.46
C LYS A 202 -2.35 -10.89 -14.93
N VAL A 203 -1.11 -11.25 -15.27
CA VAL A 203 -0.75 -11.74 -16.61
C VAL A 203 -1.46 -13.06 -16.90
N LEU A 204 -1.43 -14.02 -15.97
CA LEU A 204 -2.15 -15.29 -16.11
C LEU A 204 -3.65 -15.09 -16.36
N LYS A 205 -4.30 -14.26 -15.54
CA LYS A 205 -5.73 -13.94 -15.73
C LYS A 205 -6.01 -13.32 -17.09
N ARG A 206 -5.15 -12.43 -17.57
CA ARG A 206 -5.30 -11.80 -18.89
C ARG A 206 -5.12 -12.79 -20.04
N LYS A 207 -4.08 -13.65 -20.00
CA LYS A 207 -3.81 -14.67 -21.03
C LYS A 207 -4.97 -15.66 -21.18
N ALA A 208 -5.65 -15.99 -20.09
CA ALA A 208 -6.78 -16.94 -20.10
C ALA A 208 -8.15 -16.27 -20.32
N TYR A 209 -8.20 -14.94 -20.56
CA TYR A 209 -9.46 -14.18 -20.60
C TYR A 209 -10.36 -14.41 -19.37
N GLY A 210 -9.73 -14.74 -18.23
CA GLY A 210 -10.36 -15.21 -17.00
C GLY A 210 -10.36 -16.74 -16.87
N TYR A 211 -10.55 -17.20 -15.65
CA TYR A 211 -10.70 -18.63 -15.35
C TYR A 211 -12.12 -18.89 -14.90
N ARG A 212 -12.76 -19.89 -15.49
CA ARG A 212 -14.12 -20.35 -15.09
C ARG A 212 -14.06 -21.31 -13.92
N ASP A 213 -12.94 -22.06 -13.79
CA ASP A 213 -12.68 -23.02 -12.72
C ASP A 213 -11.71 -22.39 -11.71
N ASP A 214 -12.26 -21.99 -10.56
CA ASP A 214 -11.49 -21.35 -9.49
C ASP A 214 -10.52 -22.34 -8.82
N GLU A 215 -10.86 -23.63 -8.73
CA GLU A 215 -9.97 -24.64 -8.16
C GLU A 215 -8.77 -24.89 -9.06
N TYR A 216 -8.99 -25.00 -10.36
CA TYR A 216 -7.87 -25.07 -11.32
C TYR A 216 -6.99 -23.84 -11.26
N PHE A 217 -7.58 -22.65 -11.13
CA PHE A 217 -6.81 -21.42 -10.99
C PHE A 217 -5.99 -21.40 -9.69
N LYS A 218 -6.52 -21.87 -8.57
CA LYS A 218 -5.77 -22.01 -7.31
C LYS A 218 -4.57 -22.96 -7.46
N LEU A 219 -4.75 -24.09 -8.15
CA LEU A 219 -3.64 -25.01 -8.43
C LEU A 219 -2.54 -24.36 -9.27
N LEU A 220 -2.90 -23.59 -10.30
CA LEU A 220 -1.93 -22.82 -11.09
C LEU A 220 -1.17 -21.81 -10.24
N LEU A 221 -1.85 -21.12 -9.31
CA LEU A 221 -1.19 -20.18 -8.41
C LEU A 221 -0.19 -20.88 -7.48
N LEU A 222 -0.56 -22.05 -6.93
CA LEU A 222 0.33 -22.83 -6.07
C LEU A 222 1.56 -23.33 -6.82
N GLY A 223 1.44 -23.64 -8.12
CA GLY A 223 2.53 -24.08 -8.99
C GLY A 223 3.39 -22.98 -9.63
N LEU A 224 3.10 -21.70 -9.37
CA LEU A 224 3.77 -20.57 -10.03
C LEU A 224 5.29 -20.51 -9.85
N HIS A 225 5.84 -21.19 -8.85
CA HIS A 225 7.27 -21.21 -8.50
C HIS A 225 7.96 -22.53 -8.83
N ASP A 226 7.26 -23.54 -9.32
CA ASP A 226 7.94 -24.75 -9.82
C ASP A 226 8.67 -24.40 -11.11
N LYS A 227 10.01 -24.60 -11.10
CA LYS A 227 10.89 -24.29 -12.23
C LYS A 227 10.49 -24.96 -13.55
N THR A 228 9.66 -26.00 -13.48
CA THR A 228 9.09 -26.72 -14.62
C THR A 228 7.98 -25.96 -15.35
N ASN A 229 7.38 -24.93 -14.71
CA ASN A 229 6.34 -24.08 -15.30
C ASN A 229 6.89 -22.70 -15.71
N ALA A 230 8.17 -22.59 -16.05
CA ALA A 230 8.67 -21.46 -16.80
C ALA A 230 7.90 -21.44 -18.12
N LEU A 231 6.94 -20.52 -18.23
CA LEU A 231 6.16 -20.29 -19.42
C LEU A 231 7.12 -19.99 -20.57
N SER A 232 7.43 -21.03 -21.35
CA SER A 232 7.97 -20.90 -22.70
C SER A 232 6.98 -20.15 -23.59
#